data_e1f03c75b431c64a169677a079b3786b
#
_entry.id   e1f03c75b431c64a169677a079b3786b
#
_cell.length_a   1.000
_cell.length_b   1.000
_cell.length_c   1.000
_cell.angle_alpha   90.00
_cell.angle_beta   90.00
_cell.angle_gamma   90.00
#
_symmetry.space_group_name_H-M   'P 1'
#
loop_
_entity.id
_entity.type
_entity.pdbx_description
1 polymer ?
#
loop_
_entity_poly.entity_id
_entity_poly.type
_entity_poly.pdbx_seq_one_letter_code
_entity_poly.pdbx_strand_id
1 'polypeptide(L)'
;MRCQPLGSMVAVVTSVVAPMTLLFSASASAEPPVPAPTPGDPLAVPAPAPSTPFAPFPVAAPMPAGDPPAGQNPLPYTGPPVFAPPTFNPVNGSTVGVAKPIIINFQRPIADRPMAEQAVHISSNPPVPGKFHWMSATQLRWRPIDFWPANTTVTIDAGGTTSSFRTGDALVATIDNATLQMEVIRNGTLEKTIPVSLGKPGYETPNGTYYVLEKFADMVMDSSTYGVPVDSAEGYKLEVQDAVRINNAGIFVHGAPWSVADQGKRNVSHGCPNLSPANAQWFYDTFGSGDPVVVKNSVGVYTENDGAQDWQI
;
A
#
# COMPACT_ATOMS: atom_id res chain seq x y z
N MET A 1 7.70 -56.80 27.08
CA MET A 1 7.92 -56.84 28.53
C MET A 1 7.24 -55.63 29.16
N ARG A 2 6.35 -55.91 30.10
CA ARG A 2 5.58 -54.97 30.89
C ARG A 2 6.54 -54.21 31.87
N CYS A 3 6.27 -52.93 32.14
CA CYS A 3 6.20 -52.40 33.50
C CYS A 3 5.51 -51.02 33.45
N GLN A 4 4.46 -50.93 34.20
CA GLN A 4 3.69 -49.78 34.63
C GLN A 4 4.17 -49.30 36.02
N PRO A 5 3.49 -48.37 36.70
CA PRO A 5 3.86 -46.97 36.96
C PRO A 5 4.03 -46.69 38.48
N LEU A 6 4.46 -45.50 38.82
CA LEU A 6 4.29 -44.90 40.15
C LEU A 6 4.11 -43.40 39.92
N GLY A 7 3.06 -42.74 40.25
CA GLY A 7 2.25 -42.70 41.47
C GLY A 7 2.58 -41.45 42.28
N SER A 8 1.73 -40.40 42.07
CA SER A 8 1.24 -39.40 43.07
C SER A 8 2.19 -38.57 43.93
N MET A 9 2.06 -37.26 43.92
CA MET A 9 1.49 -36.51 45.05
C MET A 9 1.19 -35.05 44.67
N VAL A 10 -0.10 -34.72 44.79
CA VAL A 10 -0.63 -33.35 44.73
C VAL A 10 -0.37 -32.71 46.10
N ALA A 11 0.34 -31.57 46.12
CA ALA A 11 0.37 -30.69 47.28
C ALA A 11 -0.40 -29.41 46.90
N VAL A 12 -1.59 -29.29 47.47
CA VAL A 12 -2.41 -28.06 47.44
C VAL A 12 -1.85 -27.12 48.52
N VAL A 13 -1.29 -26.00 48.06
CA VAL A 13 -0.98 -24.87 48.94
C VAL A 13 -2.01 -23.79 48.70
N THR A 14 -2.95 -23.67 49.62
CA THR A 14 -3.91 -22.56 49.72
C THR A 14 -3.21 -21.36 50.36
N SER A 15 -2.89 -20.35 49.57
CA SER A 15 -2.46 -19.04 50.06
C SER A 15 -3.64 -18.09 50.10
N VAL A 16 -4.06 -17.74 51.30
CA VAL A 16 -5.05 -16.69 51.58
C VAL A 16 -4.34 -15.36 51.43
N VAL A 17 -4.72 -14.56 50.42
CA VAL A 17 -4.30 -13.17 50.30
C VAL A 17 -5.48 -12.27 50.74
N ALA A 18 -5.29 -11.56 51.82
CA ALA A 18 -6.21 -10.52 52.30
C ALA A 18 -6.08 -9.24 51.41
N PRO A 19 -7.16 -8.55 51.11
CA PRO A 19 -7.07 -7.30 50.38
C PRO A 19 -6.69 -6.14 51.30
N MET A 20 -5.54 -5.53 51.02
CA MET A 20 -5.12 -4.27 51.68
C MET A 20 -5.69 -3.10 50.88
N THR A 21 -6.73 -2.50 51.40
CA THR A 21 -7.33 -1.26 50.89
C THR A 21 -6.46 -0.07 51.25
N LEU A 22 -5.76 0.51 50.28
CA LEU A 22 -5.07 1.79 50.39
C LEU A 22 -6.07 2.91 50.00
N LEU A 23 -6.47 3.64 51.06
CA LEU A 23 -7.22 4.90 50.90
C LEU A 23 -6.22 6.01 50.49
N PHE A 24 -6.24 6.43 49.26
CA PHE A 24 -5.59 7.66 48.82
C PHE A 24 -6.60 8.84 48.98
N SER A 25 -6.31 9.71 49.95
CA SER A 25 -6.98 10.99 50.07
C SER A 25 -6.41 11.95 49.03
N ALA A 26 -7.16 12.26 48.01
CA ALA A 26 -6.84 13.30 47.04
C ALA A 26 -7.18 14.66 47.66
N SER A 27 -6.17 15.47 47.99
CA SER A 27 -6.35 16.90 48.30
C SER A 27 -6.56 17.66 47.00
N ALA A 28 -7.75 18.12 46.75
CA ALA A 28 -8.08 19.04 45.68
C ALA A 28 -7.55 20.44 46.06
N SER A 29 -6.50 20.90 45.39
CA SER A 29 -6.08 22.30 45.37
C SER A 29 -7.01 23.04 44.40
N ALA A 30 -7.82 23.97 44.92
CA ALA A 30 -8.63 24.86 44.13
C ALA A 30 -7.75 25.93 43.46
N GLU A 31 -7.79 25.97 42.13
CA GLU A 31 -7.21 27.04 41.33
C GLU A 31 -8.02 28.33 41.50
N PRO A 32 -7.38 29.51 41.60
CA PRO A 32 -8.10 30.77 41.73
C PRO A 32 -8.87 31.13 40.45
N PRO A 33 -10.01 31.79 40.55
CA PRO A 33 -10.85 32.10 39.38
C PRO A 33 -10.15 33.11 38.45
N VAL A 34 -10.11 32.74 37.16
CA VAL A 34 -9.67 33.63 36.08
C VAL A 34 -10.67 34.77 35.93
N PRO A 35 -10.23 36.05 35.89
CA PRO A 35 -11.14 37.19 35.70
C PRO A 35 -11.79 37.12 34.30
N ALA A 36 -13.10 37.44 34.26
CA ALA A 36 -13.86 37.48 33.03
C ALA A 36 -13.34 38.59 32.09
N PRO A 37 -13.30 38.33 30.76
CA PRO A 37 -12.89 39.37 29.80
C PRO A 37 -13.95 40.47 29.73
N THR A 38 -13.49 41.72 29.78
CA THR A 38 -14.27 42.90 29.52
C THR A 38 -14.78 42.90 28.07
N PRO A 39 -16.03 43.39 27.81
CA PRO A 39 -16.55 43.52 26.46
C PRO A 39 -15.72 44.56 25.70
N GLY A 40 -14.89 44.10 24.76
CA GLY A 40 -14.24 44.96 23.78
C GLY A 40 -15.17 45.21 22.60
N ASP A 41 -15.09 46.42 22.04
CA ASP A 41 -15.80 46.86 20.86
C ASP A 41 -15.75 45.84 19.70
N PRO A 42 -16.82 45.70 18.91
CA PRO A 42 -16.81 44.80 17.77
C PRO A 42 -15.82 45.30 16.71
N LEU A 43 -14.72 44.57 16.52
CA LEU A 43 -13.81 44.76 15.41
C LEU A 43 -14.60 44.60 14.10
N ALA A 44 -14.64 45.67 13.33
CA ALA A 44 -15.22 45.65 11.98
C ALA A 44 -14.56 44.58 11.14
N VAL A 45 -15.33 43.58 10.74
CA VAL A 45 -14.89 42.55 9.77
C VAL A 45 -14.70 43.26 8.44
N PRO A 46 -13.50 43.25 7.82
CA PRO A 46 -13.30 43.82 6.50
C PRO A 46 -14.18 43.08 5.50
N ALA A 47 -14.90 43.82 4.67
CA ALA A 47 -15.71 43.28 3.58
C ALA A 47 -14.86 42.41 2.67
N PRO A 48 -15.37 41.25 2.18
CA PRO A 48 -14.65 40.40 1.24
C PRO A 48 -14.39 41.21 -0.04
N ALA A 49 -13.14 41.17 -0.48
CA ALA A 49 -12.75 41.79 -1.78
C ALA A 49 -13.57 41.14 -2.91
N PRO A 50 -13.98 41.93 -3.94
CA PRO A 50 -14.74 41.40 -5.05
C PRO A 50 -13.90 40.30 -5.74
N SER A 51 -14.47 39.11 -5.84
CA SER A 51 -13.89 38.00 -6.58
C SER A 51 -13.86 38.35 -8.07
N THR A 52 -12.66 38.56 -8.61
CA THR A 52 -12.50 38.63 -10.05
C THR A 52 -12.95 37.29 -10.66
N PRO A 53 -13.79 37.30 -11.71
CA PRO A 53 -14.14 36.05 -12.39
C PRO A 53 -12.85 35.41 -12.93
N PHE A 54 -12.63 34.15 -12.60
CA PHE A 54 -11.57 33.35 -13.20
C PHE A 54 -11.74 33.37 -14.72
N ALA A 55 -10.72 33.87 -15.42
CA ALA A 55 -10.67 33.69 -16.85
C ALA A 55 -10.75 32.20 -17.18
N PRO A 56 -11.56 31.77 -18.17
CA PRO A 56 -11.59 30.39 -18.58
C PRO A 56 -10.17 29.98 -18.99
N PHE A 57 -9.68 28.85 -18.42
CA PHE A 57 -8.39 28.29 -18.81
C PHE A 57 -8.38 28.16 -20.35
N PRO A 58 -7.31 28.59 -21.04
CA PRO A 58 -7.20 28.39 -22.46
C PRO A 58 -7.30 26.88 -22.70
N VAL A 59 -8.31 26.50 -23.53
CA VAL A 59 -8.38 25.12 -24.03
C VAL A 59 -7.09 24.93 -24.82
N ALA A 60 -6.21 24.04 -24.29
CA ALA A 60 -4.97 23.71 -24.95
C ALA A 60 -5.30 23.28 -26.37
N ALA A 61 -4.72 23.99 -27.36
CA ALA A 61 -4.81 23.59 -28.76
C ALA A 61 -4.33 22.12 -28.85
N PRO A 62 -4.96 21.27 -29.69
CA PRO A 62 -4.48 19.93 -29.90
C PRO A 62 -3.02 20.03 -30.33
N MET A 63 -2.12 19.42 -29.51
CA MET A 63 -0.72 19.33 -29.87
C MET A 63 -0.62 18.60 -31.23
N PRO A 64 0.27 19.02 -32.14
CA PRO A 64 0.52 18.27 -33.37
C PRO A 64 0.87 16.83 -32.95
N ALA A 65 0.30 15.86 -33.69
CA ALA A 65 0.54 14.45 -33.43
C ALA A 65 2.04 14.16 -33.59
N GLY A 66 2.78 14.24 -32.48
CA GLY A 66 4.15 13.76 -32.39
C GLY A 66 4.15 12.24 -32.32
N ASP A 67 5.32 11.64 -32.47
CA ASP A 67 5.48 10.22 -32.24
C ASP A 67 4.97 9.82 -30.85
N PRO A 68 4.31 8.66 -30.71
CA PRO A 68 3.84 8.21 -29.41
C PRO A 68 5.03 8.07 -28.43
N PRO A 69 4.81 8.30 -27.13
CA PRO A 69 5.86 8.09 -26.14
C PRO A 69 6.42 6.66 -26.18
N ALA A 70 7.66 6.49 -25.76
CA ALA A 70 8.33 5.18 -25.75
C ALA A 70 7.44 4.11 -25.09
N GLY A 71 7.31 2.95 -25.74
CA GLY A 71 6.52 1.82 -25.27
C GLY A 71 5.03 1.94 -25.49
N GLN A 72 4.55 3.02 -26.13
CA GLN A 72 3.14 3.15 -26.50
C GLN A 72 2.90 2.95 -28.00
N ASN A 73 1.78 2.33 -28.33
CA ASN A 73 1.28 2.19 -29.69
C ASN A 73 -0.25 2.39 -29.69
N PRO A 74 -0.75 3.56 -30.16
CA PRO A 74 -2.18 3.86 -30.16
C PRO A 74 -2.95 3.23 -31.34
N LEU A 75 -2.24 2.60 -32.29
CA LEU A 75 -2.88 1.97 -33.42
C LEU A 75 -3.45 0.61 -33.04
N PRO A 76 -4.62 0.20 -33.56
CA PRO A 76 -5.11 -1.15 -33.35
C PRO A 76 -4.19 -2.17 -34.03
N TYR A 77 -4.10 -3.37 -33.44
CA TYR A 77 -3.38 -4.47 -34.07
C TYR A 77 -4.16 -5.00 -35.29
N THR A 78 -3.52 -5.05 -36.42
CA THR A 78 -4.11 -5.49 -37.70
C THR A 78 -3.46 -6.74 -38.30
N GLY A 79 -2.45 -7.29 -37.60
CA GLY A 79 -1.75 -8.52 -38.03
C GLY A 79 -2.57 -9.80 -37.83
N PRO A 80 -2.09 -10.95 -38.31
CA PRO A 80 -2.69 -12.23 -37.96
C PRO A 80 -2.49 -12.55 -36.47
N PRO A 81 -3.38 -13.33 -35.83
CA PRO A 81 -3.18 -13.76 -34.44
C PRO A 81 -1.85 -14.50 -34.28
N VAL A 82 -0.96 -14.00 -33.40
CA VAL A 82 0.37 -14.57 -33.15
C VAL A 82 0.43 -15.43 -31.88
N PHE A 83 -0.61 -15.34 -31.05
CA PHE A 83 -0.83 -16.17 -29.85
C PHE A 83 -2.33 -16.32 -29.60
N ALA A 84 -2.70 -17.33 -28.79
CA ALA A 84 -4.08 -17.46 -28.35
C ALA A 84 -4.49 -16.29 -27.45
N PRO A 85 -5.78 -15.88 -27.42
CA PRO A 85 -6.25 -14.74 -26.63
C PRO A 85 -5.73 -14.78 -25.19
N PRO A 86 -4.95 -13.76 -24.73
CA PRO A 86 -4.44 -13.71 -23.38
C PRO A 86 -5.49 -13.19 -22.40
N THR A 87 -5.18 -13.30 -21.09
CA THR A 87 -5.92 -12.62 -20.03
C THR A 87 -5.15 -11.42 -19.50
N PHE A 88 -5.88 -10.46 -18.93
CA PHE A 88 -5.32 -9.19 -18.47
C PHE A 88 -5.58 -8.97 -16.98
N ASN A 89 -4.60 -8.37 -16.31
CA ASN A 89 -4.76 -7.70 -15.03
C ASN A 89 -4.08 -6.33 -15.13
N PRO A 90 -4.81 -5.22 -14.98
CA PRO A 90 -6.21 -5.08 -14.52
C PRO A 90 -7.23 -5.72 -15.45
N VAL A 91 -8.37 -6.15 -14.87
CA VAL A 91 -9.49 -6.65 -15.66
C VAL A 91 -10.18 -5.53 -16.42
N ASN A 92 -10.82 -5.87 -17.53
CA ASN A 92 -11.52 -4.89 -18.37
C ASN A 92 -12.54 -4.07 -17.57
N GLY A 93 -12.53 -2.75 -17.76
CA GLY A 93 -13.43 -1.80 -17.12
C GLY A 93 -13.12 -1.46 -15.67
N SER A 94 -12.04 -2.00 -15.08
CA SER A 94 -11.68 -1.72 -13.69
C SER A 94 -11.11 -0.31 -13.50
N THR A 95 -11.21 0.20 -12.26
CA THR A 95 -10.45 1.36 -11.78
C THR A 95 -9.39 0.86 -10.79
N VAL A 96 -8.14 1.31 -10.94
CA VAL A 96 -6.99 0.87 -10.15
C VAL A 96 -6.11 2.04 -9.72
N GLY A 97 -5.18 1.78 -8.81
CA GLY A 97 -4.19 2.78 -8.37
C GLY A 97 -3.13 3.08 -9.43
N VAL A 98 -2.44 4.19 -9.24
CA VAL A 98 -1.50 4.76 -10.21
C VAL A 98 -0.19 3.98 -10.37
N ALA A 99 0.11 3.03 -9.51
CA ALA A 99 1.26 2.12 -9.65
C ALA A 99 0.90 0.75 -10.26
N LYS A 100 -0.34 0.55 -10.69
CA LYS A 100 -0.76 -0.74 -11.25
C LYS A 100 -0.06 -1.02 -12.58
N PRO A 101 0.74 -2.10 -12.70
CA PRO A 101 1.28 -2.54 -13.98
C PRO A 101 0.19 -3.23 -14.80
N ILE A 102 0.38 -3.29 -16.11
CA ILE A 102 -0.37 -4.16 -17.01
C ILE A 102 0.28 -5.54 -16.95
N ILE A 103 -0.50 -6.57 -16.67
CA ILE A 103 -0.06 -7.96 -16.63
C ILE A 103 -0.84 -8.71 -17.72
N ILE A 104 -0.11 -9.31 -18.65
CA ILE A 104 -0.64 -10.07 -19.78
C ILE A 104 -0.22 -11.54 -19.58
N ASN A 105 -1.20 -12.40 -19.38
CA ASN A 105 -0.96 -13.83 -19.19
C ASN A 105 -1.32 -14.59 -20.47
N PHE A 106 -0.32 -15.20 -21.09
CA PHE A 106 -0.49 -16.04 -22.27
C PHE A 106 -0.87 -17.47 -21.87
N GLN A 107 -1.69 -18.10 -22.68
CA GLN A 107 -2.14 -19.49 -22.44
C GLN A 107 -1.01 -20.52 -22.61
N ARG A 108 0.05 -20.17 -23.36
CA ARG A 108 1.22 -21.02 -23.66
C ARG A 108 2.50 -20.20 -23.57
N PRO A 109 3.65 -20.85 -23.31
CA PRO A 109 4.93 -20.18 -23.35
C PRO A 109 5.19 -19.51 -24.72
N ILE A 110 5.69 -18.28 -24.67
CA ILE A 110 6.07 -17.49 -25.84
C ILE A 110 7.56 -17.71 -26.11
N ALA A 111 7.87 -18.30 -27.28
CA ALA A 111 9.23 -18.52 -27.71
C ALA A 111 9.86 -17.25 -28.33
N ASP A 112 9.10 -16.53 -29.15
CA ASP A 112 9.54 -15.28 -29.77
C ASP A 112 8.95 -14.09 -29.02
N ARG A 113 9.69 -13.61 -28.02
CA ARG A 113 9.31 -12.48 -27.18
C ARG A 113 9.21 -11.16 -27.95
N PRO A 114 10.19 -10.81 -28.83
CA PRO A 114 10.08 -9.61 -29.65
C PRO A 114 8.83 -9.58 -30.53
N MET A 115 8.47 -10.68 -31.15
CA MET A 115 7.25 -10.79 -31.94
C MET A 115 5.99 -10.56 -31.07
N ALA A 116 5.95 -11.12 -29.86
CA ALA A 116 4.82 -10.94 -28.98
C ALA A 116 4.71 -9.46 -28.50
N GLU A 117 5.84 -8.83 -28.15
CA GLU A 117 5.87 -7.41 -27.76
C GLU A 117 5.39 -6.50 -28.89
N GLN A 118 5.76 -6.79 -30.15
CA GLN A 118 5.29 -6.04 -31.32
C GLN A 118 3.79 -6.19 -31.57
N ALA A 119 3.19 -7.31 -31.15
CA ALA A 119 1.76 -7.56 -31.27
C ALA A 119 0.95 -7.07 -30.08
N VAL A 120 1.61 -6.48 -29.07
CA VAL A 120 0.95 -5.88 -27.88
C VAL A 120 1.04 -4.37 -27.99
N HIS A 121 -0.08 -3.75 -28.27
CA HIS A 121 -0.21 -2.30 -28.39
C HIS A 121 -0.81 -1.74 -27.10
N ILE A 122 -0.09 -0.85 -26.44
CA ILE A 122 -0.53 -0.14 -25.24
C ILE A 122 -0.71 1.32 -25.60
N SER A 123 -1.82 1.91 -25.20
CA SER A 123 -2.05 3.35 -25.29
C SER A 123 -2.72 3.90 -24.05
N SER A 124 -2.43 5.14 -23.72
CA SER A 124 -3.04 5.83 -22.58
C SER A 124 -3.43 7.27 -22.92
N ASN A 125 -4.38 7.79 -22.18
CA ASN A 125 -4.76 9.20 -22.24
C ASN A 125 -4.84 9.77 -20.80
N PRO A 126 -3.90 10.68 -20.43
CA PRO A 126 -2.78 11.20 -21.23
C PRO A 126 -1.74 10.12 -21.56
N PRO A 127 -1.03 10.25 -22.71
CA PRO A 127 0.00 9.31 -23.10
C PRO A 127 1.26 9.47 -22.22
N VAL A 128 1.83 8.34 -21.77
CA VAL A 128 3.04 8.32 -20.93
C VAL A 128 4.04 7.29 -21.45
N PRO A 129 5.36 7.53 -21.29
CA PRO A 129 6.36 6.51 -21.64
C PRO A 129 6.30 5.32 -20.70
N GLY A 130 6.60 4.13 -21.23
CA GLY A 130 6.64 2.91 -20.45
C GLY A 130 7.50 1.85 -21.11
N LYS A 131 7.58 0.70 -20.47
CA LYS A 131 8.42 -0.41 -20.94
C LYS A 131 7.78 -1.77 -20.67
N PHE A 132 8.09 -2.73 -21.57
CA PHE A 132 7.81 -4.15 -21.37
C PHE A 132 8.88 -4.81 -20.49
N HIS A 133 8.46 -5.84 -19.77
CA HIS A 133 9.37 -6.80 -19.13
C HIS A 133 8.68 -8.16 -18.97
N TRP A 134 9.47 -9.22 -19.05
CA TRP A 134 8.97 -10.60 -18.93
C TRP A 134 9.22 -11.14 -17.53
N MET A 135 8.14 -11.52 -16.84
CA MET A 135 8.23 -12.20 -15.56
C MET A 135 8.44 -13.71 -15.71
N SER A 136 7.92 -14.29 -16.80
CA SER A 136 8.07 -15.71 -17.14
C SER A 136 7.90 -15.93 -18.64
N ALA A 137 7.96 -17.16 -19.10
CA ALA A 137 7.68 -17.49 -20.50
C ALA A 137 6.20 -17.28 -20.89
N THR A 138 5.31 -17.17 -19.91
CA THR A 138 3.86 -17.00 -20.11
C THR A 138 3.32 -15.67 -19.60
N GLN A 139 4.17 -14.79 -19.05
CA GLN A 139 3.71 -13.53 -18.48
C GLN A 139 4.57 -12.36 -18.94
N LEU A 140 3.96 -11.49 -19.74
CA LEU A 140 4.51 -10.20 -20.15
C LEU A 140 3.86 -9.11 -19.29
N ARG A 141 4.65 -8.14 -18.85
CA ARG A 141 4.17 -6.96 -18.16
C ARG A 141 4.60 -5.69 -18.88
N TRP A 142 3.80 -4.67 -18.68
CA TRP A 142 4.12 -3.31 -19.09
C TRP A 142 3.83 -2.35 -17.93
N ARG A 143 4.73 -1.42 -17.69
CA ARG A 143 4.50 -0.33 -16.75
C ARG A 143 4.97 1.00 -17.30
N PRO A 144 4.36 2.12 -16.88
CA PRO A 144 4.91 3.44 -17.18
C PRO A 144 6.27 3.62 -16.49
N ILE A 145 7.07 4.56 -16.96
CA ILE A 145 8.36 4.89 -16.33
C ILE A 145 8.13 5.47 -14.94
N ASP A 146 7.26 6.47 -14.83
CA ASP A 146 6.74 7.02 -13.58
C ASP A 146 5.33 6.47 -13.33
N PHE A 147 4.74 6.75 -12.16
CA PHE A 147 3.35 6.36 -11.90
C PHE A 147 2.41 6.95 -12.95
N TRP A 148 1.32 6.23 -13.24
CA TRP A 148 0.26 6.76 -14.08
C TRP A 148 -0.21 8.11 -13.53
N PRO A 149 -0.53 9.10 -14.38
CA PRO A 149 -1.29 10.26 -13.93
C PRO A 149 -2.67 9.84 -13.39
N ALA A 150 -3.24 10.67 -12.53
CA ALA A 150 -4.60 10.46 -12.06
C ALA A 150 -5.60 10.43 -13.21
N ASN A 151 -6.64 9.61 -13.08
CA ASN A 151 -7.75 9.51 -14.02
C ASN A 151 -7.34 9.18 -15.48
N THR A 152 -6.22 8.49 -15.66
CA THR A 152 -5.73 8.03 -16.97
C THR A 152 -6.57 6.86 -17.46
N THR A 153 -7.01 6.93 -18.73
CA THR A 153 -7.60 5.78 -19.43
C THR A 153 -6.51 5.03 -20.16
N VAL A 154 -6.45 3.71 -19.99
CA VAL A 154 -5.46 2.83 -20.62
C VAL A 154 -6.18 1.82 -21.48
N THR A 155 -5.70 1.63 -22.72
CA THR A 155 -6.19 0.63 -23.67
C THR A 155 -5.08 -0.35 -23.99
N ILE A 156 -5.43 -1.61 -24.05
CA ILE A 156 -4.55 -2.74 -24.37
C ILE A 156 -5.14 -3.43 -25.59
N ASP A 157 -4.32 -3.69 -26.61
CA ASP A 157 -4.66 -4.57 -27.72
C ASP A 157 -3.53 -5.59 -27.87
N ALA A 158 -3.78 -6.82 -27.48
CA ALA A 158 -2.81 -7.90 -27.55
C ALA A 158 -3.21 -8.90 -28.63
N GLY A 159 -2.65 -8.74 -29.82
CA GLY A 159 -2.90 -9.59 -30.98
C GLY A 159 -4.40 -9.60 -31.39
N GLY A 160 -5.10 -8.46 -31.27
CA GLY A 160 -6.53 -8.33 -31.53
C GLY A 160 -7.44 -8.63 -30.34
N THR A 161 -6.89 -9.05 -29.19
CA THR A 161 -7.65 -9.18 -27.93
C THR A 161 -7.54 -7.88 -27.15
N THR A 162 -8.65 -7.17 -26.96
CA THR A 162 -8.66 -5.83 -26.37
C THR A 162 -9.14 -5.82 -24.93
N SER A 163 -8.61 -4.89 -24.15
CA SER A 163 -9.03 -4.59 -22.78
C SER A 163 -8.77 -3.11 -22.48
N SER A 164 -9.45 -2.56 -21.50
CA SER A 164 -9.20 -1.21 -21.02
C SER A 164 -9.44 -1.09 -19.53
N PHE A 165 -8.75 -0.14 -18.88
CA PHE A 165 -8.98 0.21 -17.49
C PHE A 165 -8.73 1.70 -17.26
N ARG A 166 -9.00 2.18 -16.06
CA ARG A 166 -8.71 3.57 -15.67
C ARG A 166 -7.91 3.57 -14.38
N THR A 167 -7.07 4.59 -14.21
CA THR A 167 -6.55 4.92 -12.89
C THR A 167 -7.54 5.82 -12.14
N GLY A 168 -7.54 5.69 -10.81
CA GLY A 168 -8.24 6.62 -9.92
C GLY A 168 -7.43 7.89 -9.67
N ASP A 169 -7.64 8.48 -8.49
CA ASP A 169 -6.78 9.55 -7.97
C ASP A 169 -5.33 9.08 -7.88
N ALA A 170 -4.37 10.00 -8.00
CA ALA A 170 -2.97 9.74 -7.69
C ALA A 170 -2.79 9.70 -6.16
N LEU A 171 -3.10 8.55 -5.55
CA LEU A 171 -2.98 8.30 -4.13
C LEU A 171 -1.66 7.58 -3.84
N VAL A 172 -0.77 8.23 -3.10
CA VAL A 172 0.59 7.73 -2.83
C VAL A 172 0.85 7.76 -1.33
N ALA A 173 1.19 6.61 -0.73
CA ALA A 173 1.72 6.54 0.62
C ALA A 173 3.24 6.49 0.58
N THR A 174 3.91 7.37 1.32
CA THR A 174 5.37 7.35 1.51
C THR A 174 5.70 7.13 2.98
N ILE A 175 6.33 6.02 3.30
CA ILE A 175 6.78 5.67 4.64
C ILE A 175 8.25 6.04 4.77
N ASP A 176 8.55 6.95 5.66
CA ASP A 176 9.93 7.36 5.97
C ASP A 176 10.39 6.73 7.28
N ASN A 177 11.31 5.77 7.19
CA ASN A 177 11.84 5.07 8.36
C ASN A 177 12.69 5.98 9.28
N ALA A 178 13.21 7.09 8.77
CA ALA A 178 13.98 8.04 9.60
C ALA A 178 13.07 8.85 10.54
N THR A 179 11.84 9.14 10.10
CA THR A 179 10.85 9.89 10.89
C THR A 179 9.79 8.99 11.53
N LEU A 180 9.69 7.73 11.09
CA LEU A 180 8.63 6.79 11.46
C LEU A 180 7.23 7.32 11.17
N GLN A 181 7.10 8.03 10.03
CA GLN A 181 5.84 8.59 9.56
C GLN A 181 5.50 8.06 8.17
N MET A 182 4.22 7.85 7.94
CA MET A 182 3.65 7.65 6.60
C MET A 182 2.95 8.93 6.19
N GLU A 183 3.36 9.52 5.10
CA GLU A 183 2.67 10.64 4.45
C GLU A 183 1.82 10.10 3.30
N VAL A 184 0.55 10.47 3.29
CA VAL A 184 -0.37 10.13 2.20
C VAL A 184 -0.69 11.38 1.41
N ILE A 185 -0.38 11.34 0.13
CA ILE A 185 -0.59 12.43 -0.82
C ILE A 185 -1.65 12.00 -1.82
N ARG A 186 -2.69 12.80 -1.98
CA ARG A 186 -3.72 12.62 -3.01
C ARG A 186 -3.65 13.77 -4.01
N ASN A 187 -3.43 13.45 -5.27
CA ASN A 187 -3.35 14.42 -6.39
C ASN A 187 -2.40 15.61 -6.07
N GLY A 188 -1.24 15.30 -5.47
CA GLY A 188 -0.22 16.28 -5.10
C GLY A 188 -0.46 17.02 -3.78
N THR A 189 -1.56 16.78 -3.09
CA THR A 189 -1.87 17.43 -1.80
C THR A 189 -1.70 16.44 -0.65
N LEU A 190 -1.00 16.85 0.42
CA LEU A 190 -0.89 16.05 1.65
C LEU A 190 -2.27 15.89 2.29
N GLU A 191 -2.74 14.66 2.36
CA GLU A 191 -4.06 14.31 2.93
C GLU A 191 -3.94 13.89 4.39
N LYS A 192 -2.90 13.11 4.72
CA LYS A 192 -2.74 12.57 6.07
C LYS A 192 -1.29 12.23 6.37
N THR A 193 -0.89 12.43 7.62
CA THR A 193 0.35 11.92 8.20
C THR A 193 0.02 10.92 9.31
N ILE A 194 0.61 9.73 9.25
CA ILE A 194 0.29 8.60 10.12
C ILE A 194 1.56 8.11 10.80
N PRO A 195 1.62 8.06 12.16
CA PRO A 195 2.72 7.40 12.86
C PRO A 195 2.74 5.90 12.53
N VAL A 196 3.94 5.37 12.22
CA VAL A 196 4.14 3.95 11.87
C VAL A 196 5.23 3.32 12.72
N SER A 197 5.22 1.99 12.78
CA SER A 197 6.33 1.19 13.27
C SER A 197 6.62 0.13 12.21
N LEU A 198 7.86 0.06 11.75
CA LEU A 198 8.32 -0.88 10.73
C LEU A 198 9.02 -2.10 11.35
N GLY A 199 9.67 -2.90 10.50
CA GLY A 199 10.46 -4.04 10.91
C GLY A 199 11.60 -3.66 11.85
N LYS A 200 11.72 -4.38 12.99
CA LYS A 200 12.82 -4.26 13.94
C LYS A 200 14.15 -4.72 13.33
N PRO A 201 15.32 -4.45 13.98
CA PRO A 201 16.60 -4.94 13.51
C PRO A 201 16.61 -6.46 13.24
N GLY A 202 17.07 -6.86 12.04
CA GLY A 202 17.03 -8.23 11.52
C GLY A 202 15.74 -8.62 10.79
N TYR A 203 14.73 -7.74 10.79
CA TYR A 203 13.44 -7.91 10.10
C TYR A 203 13.00 -6.62 9.41
N GLU A 204 13.96 -5.83 8.96
CA GLU A 204 13.69 -4.51 8.40
C GLU A 204 12.74 -4.58 7.21
N THR A 205 11.90 -3.56 7.08
CA THR A 205 11.07 -3.36 5.88
C THR A 205 11.96 -2.74 4.79
N PRO A 206 12.30 -3.44 3.68
CA PRO A 206 13.24 -2.94 2.70
C PRO A 206 12.78 -1.65 2.01
N ASN A 207 13.74 -0.79 1.63
CA ASN A 207 13.46 0.36 0.77
C ASN A 207 12.95 -0.10 -0.59
N GLY A 208 11.97 0.60 -1.12
CA GLY A 208 11.45 0.30 -2.46
C GLY A 208 10.07 0.87 -2.70
N THR A 209 9.60 0.68 -3.90
CA THR A 209 8.25 1.02 -4.31
C THR A 209 7.41 -0.25 -4.37
N TYR A 210 6.50 -0.36 -3.45
CA TYR A 210 5.47 -1.39 -3.37
C TYR A 210 4.17 -0.85 -3.94
N TYR A 211 3.18 -1.74 -4.15
CA TYR A 211 1.82 -1.33 -4.46
C TYR A 211 0.80 -2.31 -3.86
N VAL A 212 -0.39 -1.82 -3.61
CA VAL A 212 -1.46 -2.65 -3.03
C VAL A 212 -1.83 -3.78 -3.99
N LEU A 213 -1.75 -5.01 -3.49
CA LEU A 213 -2.13 -6.23 -4.23
C LEU A 213 -3.55 -6.66 -3.89
N GLU A 214 -3.83 -6.86 -2.61
CA GLU A 214 -5.12 -7.34 -2.09
C GLU A 214 -5.34 -6.87 -0.65
N LYS A 215 -6.58 -6.99 -0.18
CA LYS A 215 -6.98 -6.53 1.16
C LYS A 215 -7.78 -7.61 1.89
N PHE A 216 -7.55 -7.70 3.20
CA PHE A 216 -8.23 -8.63 4.09
C PHE A 216 -8.77 -7.84 5.29
N ALA A 217 -10.09 -7.87 5.52
CA ALA A 217 -10.69 -7.23 6.68
C ALA A 217 -10.15 -7.87 7.97
N ASP A 218 -10.10 -9.20 7.96
CA ASP A 218 -9.53 -10.02 9.04
C ASP A 218 -8.63 -11.09 8.43
N MET A 219 -7.46 -11.33 9.02
CA MET A 219 -6.59 -12.44 8.64
C MET A 219 -5.76 -12.93 9.82
N VAL A 220 -5.33 -14.20 9.74
CA VAL A 220 -4.36 -14.75 10.69
C VAL A 220 -2.97 -14.61 10.09
N MET A 221 -2.08 -13.91 10.79
CA MET A 221 -0.65 -13.90 10.52
C MET A 221 0.03 -14.99 11.35
N ASP A 222 0.70 -15.91 10.68
CA ASP A 222 1.31 -17.11 11.28
C ASP A 222 2.77 -17.20 10.83
N SER A 223 3.70 -17.06 11.76
CA SER A 223 5.14 -17.05 11.50
C SER A 223 5.65 -18.38 10.92
N SER A 224 4.93 -19.48 11.11
CA SER A 224 5.31 -20.77 10.53
C SER A 224 5.25 -20.77 8.99
N THR A 225 4.48 -19.88 8.39
CA THR A 225 4.35 -19.75 6.93
C THR A 225 5.65 -19.30 6.24
N TYR A 226 6.58 -18.70 6.97
CA TYR A 226 7.91 -18.32 6.50
C TYR A 226 9.06 -18.98 7.30
N GLY A 227 8.75 -20.11 7.99
CA GLY A 227 9.75 -20.99 8.58
C GLY A 227 10.13 -20.67 10.04
N VAL A 228 9.45 -19.73 10.70
CA VAL A 228 9.66 -19.43 12.12
C VAL A 228 8.59 -20.16 12.95
N PRO A 229 8.95 -21.18 13.78
CA PRO A 229 7.99 -21.90 14.59
C PRO A 229 7.21 -20.96 15.53
N VAL A 230 5.89 -21.15 15.61
CA VAL A 230 5.00 -20.27 16.41
C VAL A 230 5.39 -20.22 17.90
N ASP A 231 5.92 -21.30 18.43
CA ASP A 231 6.37 -21.45 19.84
C ASP A 231 7.81 -20.99 20.08
N SER A 232 8.51 -20.49 19.05
CA SER A 232 9.85 -19.92 19.21
C SER A 232 9.79 -18.49 19.77
N ALA A 233 10.94 -17.97 20.22
CA ALA A 233 11.04 -16.60 20.76
C ALA A 233 10.59 -15.51 19.78
N GLU A 234 10.74 -15.75 18.47
CA GLU A 234 10.32 -14.86 17.38
C GLU A 234 9.03 -15.33 16.69
N GLY A 235 8.43 -16.43 17.21
CA GLY A 235 7.21 -17.00 16.68
C GLY A 235 5.97 -16.21 17.08
N TYR A 236 4.96 -16.23 16.21
CA TYR A 236 3.67 -15.64 16.49
C TYR A 236 2.56 -16.29 15.67
N LYS A 237 1.35 -16.22 16.21
CA LYS A 237 0.11 -16.46 15.48
C LYS A 237 -0.92 -15.46 15.97
N LEU A 238 -1.25 -14.48 15.15
CA LEU A 238 -2.04 -13.31 15.52
C LEU A 238 -3.18 -13.10 14.54
N GLU A 239 -4.35 -12.77 15.05
CA GLU A 239 -5.41 -12.18 14.25
C GLU A 239 -5.10 -10.69 14.06
N VAL A 240 -5.10 -10.22 12.81
CA VAL A 240 -4.91 -8.84 12.44
C VAL A 240 -6.10 -8.36 11.63
N GLN A 241 -6.42 -7.10 11.78
CA GLN A 241 -7.51 -6.44 11.07
C GLN A 241 -6.94 -5.46 10.05
N ASP A 242 -7.74 -5.18 9.01
CA ASP A 242 -7.45 -4.18 7.99
C ASP A 242 -6.08 -4.39 7.33
N ALA A 243 -5.78 -5.64 6.98
CA ALA A 243 -4.52 -6.02 6.39
C ALA A 243 -4.51 -5.77 4.88
N VAL A 244 -3.57 -4.92 4.44
CA VAL A 244 -3.36 -4.55 3.04
C VAL A 244 -2.02 -5.10 2.58
N ARG A 245 -2.04 -6.12 1.71
CA ARG A 245 -0.84 -6.76 1.16
C ARG A 245 -0.17 -5.83 0.14
N ILE A 246 1.13 -5.63 0.28
CA ILE A 246 1.91 -4.75 -0.61
C ILE A 246 3.02 -5.47 -1.37
N ASN A 247 3.33 -6.73 -1.02
CA ASN A 247 4.17 -7.63 -1.83
C ASN A 247 3.75 -9.09 -1.64
N ASN A 248 4.28 -9.99 -2.49
CA ASN A 248 3.97 -11.42 -2.38
C ASN A 248 4.86 -12.17 -1.37
N ALA A 249 5.94 -11.54 -0.88
CA ALA A 249 6.77 -12.08 0.18
C ALA A 249 6.13 -11.97 1.59
N GLY A 250 4.97 -11.29 1.71
CA GLY A 250 4.18 -11.29 2.94
C GLY A 250 4.27 -10.01 3.76
N ILE A 251 4.62 -8.88 3.15
CA ILE A 251 4.55 -7.58 3.82
C ILE A 251 3.14 -6.99 3.66
N PHE A 252 2.57 -6.57 4.81
CA PHE A 252 1.24 -5.96 4.91
C PHE A 252 1.30 -4.66 5.69
N VAL A 253 0.54 -3.67 5.27
CA VAL A 253 0.14 -2.55 6.14
C VAL A 253 -1.09 -3.00 6.90
N HIS A 254 -1.08 -2.97 8.24
CA HIS A 254 -2.19 -3.52 9.02
C HIS A 254 -2.37 -2.88 10.40
N GLY A 255 -3.52 -3.12 11.02
CA GLY A 255 -3.81 -2.75 12.40
C GLY A 255 -2.95 -3.53 13.40
N ALA A 256 -2.29 -2.81 14.32
CA ALA A 256 -1.42 -3.39 15.34
C ALA A 256 -1.64 -2.68 16.68
N PRO A 257 -2.75 -2.99 17.39
CA PRO A 257 -3.08 -2.35 18.66
C PRO A 257 -2.01 -2.53 19.74
N TRP A 258 -1.25 -3.62 19.70
CA TRP A 258 -0.17 -3.93 20.63
C TRP A 258 1.06 -3.02 20.49
N SER A 259 1.23 -2.34 19.38
CA SER A 259 2.41 -1.50 19.09
C SER A 259 2.08 0.00 19.00
N VAL A 260 0.89 0.45 19.38
CA VAL A 260 0.49 1.87 19.30
C VAL A 260 1.45 2.80 20.06
N ALA A 261 1.99 2.34 21.20
CA ALA A 261 2.96 3.11 21.98
C ALA A 261 4.32 3.29 21.27
N ASP A 262 4.63 2.42 20.31
CA ASP A 262 5.88 2.40 19.56
C ASP A 262 5.80 3.14 18.22
N GLN A 263 4.61 3.23 17.63
CA GLN A 263 4.38 3.91 16.36
C GLN A 263 4.82 5.37 16.41
N GLY A 264 5.59 5.78 15.42
CA GLY A 264 6.24 7.11 15.39
C GLY A 264 7.46 7.26 16.30
N LYS A 265 7.94 6.17 16.95
CA LYS A 265 9.05 6.22 17.91
C LYS A 265 10.11 5.15 17.69
N ARG A 266 9.74 3.92 17.37
CA ARG A 266 10.66 2.81 17.12
C ARG A 266 10.04 1.68 16.31
N ASN A 267 10.88 0.89 15.68
CA ASN A 267 10.52 -0.29 14.91
C ASN A 267 10.41 -1.54 15.81
N VAL A 268 9.27 -2.26 15.73
CA VAL A 268 9.02 -3.44 16.56
C VAL A 268 8.39 -4.61 15.80
N SER A 269 8.05 -4.46 14.51
CA SER A 269 7.42 -5.51 13.72
C SER A 269 8.44 -6.51 13.16
N HIS A 270 7.94 -7.53 12.45
CA HIS A 270 8.75 -8.47 11.66
C HIS A 270 8.77 -8.12 10.17
N GLY A 271 8.63 -6.82 9.82
CA GLY A 271 8.68 -6.32 8.46
C GLY A 271 7.43 -5.57 8.01
N CYS A 272 6.27 -5.84 8.60
CA CYS A 272 5.03 -5.18 8.25
C CYS A 272 4.96 -3.75 8.83
N PRO A 273 4.55 -2.73 8.05
CA PRO A 273 4.19 -1.42 8.59
C PRO A 273 2.96 -1.53 9.51
N ASN A 274 3.16 -1.30 10.80
CA ASN A 274 2.16 -1.33 11.85
C ASN A 274 1.49 0.02 12.02
N LEU A 275 0.17 0.06 12.00
CA LEU A 275 -0.65 1.24 12.23
C LEU A 275 -1.54 1.06 13.46
N SER A 276 -2.04 2.16 14.03
CA SER A 276 -3.13 2.09 15.01
C SER A 276 -4.39 1.55 14.33
N PRO A 277 -5.32 0.91 15.07
CA PRO A 277 -6.55 0.37 14.48
C PRO A 277 -7.31 1.38 13.64
N ALA A 278 -7.48 2.62 14.13
CA ALA A 278 -8.18 3.66 13.38
C ALA A 278 -7.46 4.09 12.10
N ASN A 279 -6.12 4.12 12.10
CA ASN A 279 -5.34 4.45 10.92
C ASN A 279 -5.29 3.28 9.92
N ALA A 280 -5.27 2.03 10.39
CA ALA A 280 -5.33 0.86 9.53
C ALA A 280 -6.68 0.75 8.83
N GLN A 281 -7.78 0.94 9.55
CA GLN A 281 -9.12 1.01 8.97
C GLN A 281 -9.20 2.09 7.89
N TRP A 282 -8.71 3.31 8.19
CA TRP A 282 -8.70 4.39 7.21
C TRP A 282 -7.85 4.03 5.98
N PHE A 283 -6.66 3.44 6.18
CA PHE A 283 -5.80 2.99 5.09
C PHE A 283 -6.48 1.90 4.24
N TYR A 284 -7.09 0.93 4.90
CA TYR A 284 -7.83 -0.15 4.27
C TYR A 284 -8.99 0.38 3.41
N ASP A 285 -9.77 1.33 3.93
CA ASP A 285 -10.92 1.89 3.22
C ASP A 285 -10.50 2.78 2.04
N THR A 286 -9.35 3.46 2.18
CA THR A 286 -8.89 4.48 1.24
C THR A 286 -8.07 3.89 0.08
N PHE A 287 -7.19 2.92 0.35
CA PHE A 287 -6.27 2.35 -0.64
C PHE A 287 -6.89 1.18 -1.39
N GLY A 288 -6.62 1.09 -2.70
CA GLY A 288 -7.09 0.04 -3.59
C GLY A 288 -5.96 -0.61 -4.39
N SER A 289 -6.29 -1.70 -5.11
CA SER A 289 -5.31 -2.45 -5.91
C SER A 289 -4.55 -1.53 -6.88
N GLY A 290 -3.23 -1.50 -6.73
CA GLY A 290 -2.34 -0.70 -7.56
C GLY A 290 -1.97 0.67 -6.98
N ASP A 291 -2.49 1.07 -5.80
CA ASP A 291 -2.01 2.28 -5.13
C ASP A 291 -0.60 2.06 -4.58
N PRO A 292 0.35 3.00 -4.83
CA PRO A 292 1.73 2.84 -4.41
C PRO A 292 1.93 3.06 -2.91
N VAL A 293 2.86 2.25 -2.36
CA VAL A 293 3.42 2.42 -1.02
C VAL A 293 4.94 2.44 -1.15
N VAL A 294 5.53 3.60 -0.91
CA VAL A 294 6.98 3.81 -1.03
C VAL A 294 7.63 3.76 0.35
N VAL A 295 8.64 2.93 0.53
CA VAL A 295 9.45 2.86 1.76
C VAL A 295 10.81 3.48 1.47
N LYS A 296 11.23 4.44 2.29
CA LYS A 296 12.51 5.13 2.19
C LYS A 296 13.23 5.23 3.54
N ASN A 297 14.54 5.47 3.49
CA ASN A 297 15.41 5.64 4.67
C ASN A 297 15.41 4.44 5.61
N SER A 298 15.11 3.25 5.09
CA SER A 298 15.19 1.97 5.79
C SER A 298 16.47 1.22 5.42
N VAL A 299 16.64 0.00 5.92
CA VAL A 299 17.79 -0.86 5.65
C VAL A 299 17.44 -1.84 4.53
N GLY A 300 18.40 -2.09 3.63
CA GLY A 300 18.19 -2.98 2.48
C GLY A 300 17.34 -2.37 1.37
N VAL A 301 17.19 -3.13 0.30
CA VAL A 301 16.39 -2.76 -0.88
C VAL A 301 15.48 -3.93 -1.22
N TYR A 302 14.26 -3.64 -1.62
CA TYR A 302 13.30 -4.63 -2.09
C TYR A 302 13.80 -5.24 -3.41
N THR A 303 14.37 -6.43 -3.34
CA THR A 303 14.90 -7.17 -4.50
C THR A 303 14.23 -8.54 -4.67
N GLU A 304 13.24 -8.85 -3.84
CA GLU A 304 12.52 -10.11 -3.88
C GLU A 304 11.87 -10.34 -5.24
N ASN A 305 12.19 -11.47 -5.86
CA ASN A 305 11.53 -11.90 -7.10
C ASN A 305 10.22 -12.63 -6.77
N ASP A 306 9.33 -11.93 -6.12
CA ASP A 306 8.05 -12.43 -5.62
C ASP A 306 6.87 -12.20 -6.58
N GLY A 307 7.12 -11.60 -7.74
CA GLY A 307 6.10 -11.29 -8.73
C GLY A 307 5.37 -9.97 -8.51
N ALA A 308 5.81 -9.13 -7.57
CA ALA A 308 5.28 -7.79 -7.31
C ALA A 308 6.35 -6.68 -7.39
N GLN A 309 7.56 -7.02 -7.84
CA GLN A 309 8.73 -6.13 -7.91
C GLN A 309 8.76 -5.23 -9.15
N ASP A 310 7.65 -4.99 -9.82
CA ASP A 310 7.58 -4.23 -11.09
C ASP A 310 8.31 -2.88 -11.04
N TRP A 311 8.31 -2.22 -9.89
CA TRP A 311 8.92 -0.91 -9.69
C TRP A 311 10.39 -0.94 -9.28
N GLN A 312 10.96 -2.12 -9.12
CA GLN A 312 12.39 -2.36 -8.86
C GLN A 312 13.17 -2.75 -10.13
N ILE A 313 12.47 -2.99 -11.25
CA ILE A 313 13.05 -3.46 -12.54
C ILE A 313 13.34 -2.29 -13.47
#